data_2042ae19621cfb2ec2eb0416509b2abf
#
_entry.id   2042ae19621cfb2ec2eb0416509b2abf
#
_cell.length_a   1.000
_cell.length_b   1.000
_cell.length_c   1.000
_cell.angle_alpha   90.00
_cell.angle_beta   90.00
_cell.angle_gamma   90.00
#
_symmetry.space_group_name_H-M   'P 1'
#
loop_
_entity.id
_entity.type
_entity.pdbx_description
1 polymer ?
#
loop_
_entity_poly.entity_id
_entity_poly.type
_entity_poly.pdbx_seq_one_letter_code
_entity_poly.pdbx_strand_id
1 'polypeptide(L)'
;MNESSIESVREKLKILRLKSCADNISQILEWAEKLNSSTLQAIERLLDLELEHRRQNRIHLKFKQSKLFEKPTIDQFDFHFHISRTKQKARILHLMDLDFIPQKKDIIFIGYTGTGKSFLAKCIAYAATQAGVGALFTTGMDMINHLVAAEADRSLLKKLHLYQAPEVLVIDEVGYLPLGNEGSNLFFQVISARHEKKSTVITTNLPFADWGKIFDSTTVATAIADRLVNNSEVIIMEGPSYRTKPKAKRQDD
;
A
#
# COMPACT_ATOMS: atom_id res chain seq x y z
N MET A 1 -17.50 28.87 -33.72
CA MET A 1 -16.94 27.59 -34.25
C MET A 1 -18.05 26.65 -34.66
N ASN A 2 -17.86 25.80 -35.73
CA ASN A 2 -18.93 24.94 -36.26
C ASN A 2 -19.11 23.70 -35.37
N GLU A 3 -20.29 23.49 -34.76
CA GLU A 3 -20.61 22.35 -33.86
C GLU A 3 -20.23 20.99 -34.47
N SER A 4 -20.44 20.82 -35.78
CA SER A 4 -20.08 19.62 -36.52
C SER A 4 -18.56 19.32 -36.47
N SER A 5 -17.72 20.37 -36.46
CA SER A 5 -16.26 20.18 -36.37
C SER A 5 -15.81 19.77 -34.99
N ILE A 6 -16.45 20.28 -33.93
CA ILE A 6 -16.16 19.90 -32.55
C ILE A 6 -16.55 18.43 -32.31
N GLU A 7 -17.71 18.00 -32.79
CA GLU A 7 -18.16 16.63 -32.66
C GLU A 7 -17.23 15.64 -33.37
N SER A 8 -16.75 15.98 -34.57
CA SER A 8 -15.76 15.19 -35.29
C SER A 8 -14.45 15.01 -34.47
N VAL A 9 -13.97 16.08 -33.83
CA VAL A 9 -12.77 16.00 -32.97
C VAL A 9 -13.06 15.18 -31.73
N ARG A 10 -14.23 15.36 -31.11
CA ARG A 10 -14.65 14.58 -29.95
C ARG A 10 -14.63 13.08 -30.21
N GLU A 11 -15.17 12.64 -31.35
CA GLU A 11 -15.16 11.24 -31.74
C GLU A 11 -13.74 10.67 -31.93
N LYS A 12 -12.85 11.44 -32.55
CA LYS A 12 -11.42 11.07 -32.68
C LYS A 12 -10.74 10.92 -31.33
N LEU A 13 -11.01 11.84 -30.38
CA LEU A 13 -10.48 11.77 -29.04
C LEU A 13 -10.98 10.52 -28.29
N LYS A 14 -12.24 10.12 -28.47
CA LYS A 14 -12.79 8.87 -27.93
C LYS A 14 -12.10 7.65 -28.51
N ILE A 15 -11.89 7.59 -29.83
CA ILE A 15 -11.15 6.51 -30.51
C ILE A 15 -9.74 6.38 -29.96
N LEU A 16 -9.07 7.50 -29.70
CA LEU A 16 -7.74 7.57 -29.10
C LEU A 16 -7.73 7.29 -27.58
N ARG A 17 -8.89 7.01 -26.99
CA ARG A 17 -9.07 6.79 -25.53
C ARG A 17 -8.63 7.99 -24.68
N LEU A 18 -8.80 9.19 -25.18
CA LEU A 18 -8.58 10.47 -24.48
C LEU A 18 -9.92 10.99 -23.95
N LYS A 19 -10.47 10.26 -22.96
CA LYS A 19 -11.83 10.47 -22.49
C LYS A 19 -12.04 11.86 -21.90
N SER A 20 -11.14 12.29 -21.02
CA SER A 20 -11.23 13.60 -20.37
C SER A 20 -11.11 14.74 -21.39
N CYS A 21 -10.25 14.59 -22.41
CA CYS A 21 -10.18 15.51 -23.52
C CYS A 21 -11.52 15.59 -24.29
N ALA A 22 -12.11 14.44 -24.62
CA ALA A 22 -13.38 14.38 -25.36
C ALA A 22 -14.53 15.02 -24.57
N ASP A 23 -14.58 14.83 -23.27
CA ASP A 23 -15.63 15.35 -22.39
C ASP A 23 -15.50 16.87 -22.19
N ASN A 24 -14.27 17.42 -22.20
CA ASN A 24 -14.00 18.82 -21.84
C ASN A 24 -13.64 19.73 -23.03
N ILE A 25 -13.55 19.22 -24.28
CA ILE A 25 -13.07 19.99 -25.42
C ILE A 25 -13.87 21.28 -25.66
N SER A 26 -15.20 21.24 -25.59
CA SER A 26 -16.05 22.43 -25.78
C SER A 26 -15.76 23.50 -24.74
N GLN A 27 -15.65 23.09 -23.47
CA GLN A 27 -15.37 24.02 -22.36
C GLN A 27 -13.99 24.67 -22.49
N ILE A 28 -12.99 23.93 -22.94
CA ILE A 28 -11.63 24.46 -23.14
C ILE A 28 -11.59 25.44 -24.30
N LEU A 29 -12.31 25.19 -25.37
CA LEU A 29 -12.41 26.10 -26.50
C LEU A 29 -13.10 27.42 -26.12
N GLU A 30 -14.22 27.36 -25.39
CA GLU A 30 -14.89 28.55 -24.86
C GLU A 30 -13.99 29.35 -23.91
N TRP A 31 -13.22 28.64 -23.04
CA TRP A 31 -12.25 29.25 -22.14
C TRP A 31 -11.16 29.99 -22.96
N ALA A 32 -10.62 29.35 -24.02
CA ALA A 32 -9.58 29.93 -24.84
C ALA A 32 -10.06 31.16 -25.59
N GLU A 33 -11.30 31.16 -26.13
CA GLU A 33 -11.92 32.31 -26.77
C GLU A 33 -12.11 33.48 -25.79
N LYS A 34 -12.65 33.22 -24.58
CA LYS A 34 -12.89 34.24 -23.54
C LYS A 34 -11.62 34.94 -23.06
N LEU A 35 -10.52 34.21 -22.95
CA LEU A 35 -9.24 34.74 -22.46
C LEU A 35 -8.26 35.12 -23.59
N ASN A 36 -8.69 35.04 -24.85
CA ASN A 36 -7.83 35.25 -26.02
C ASN A 36 -6.52 34.43 -25.95
N SER A 37 -6.64 33.18 -25.46
CA SER A 37 -5.52 32.26 -25.27
C SER A 37 -5.03 31.69 -26.60
N SER A 38 -3.74 31.36 -26.70
CA SER A 38 -3.19 30.69 -27.86
C SER A 38 -3.72 29.26 -28.05
N THR A 39 -3.72 28.77 -29.25
CA THR A 39 -4.08 27.37 -29.57
C THR A 39 -3.22 26.37 -28.75
N LEU A 40 -1.93 26.68 -28.56
CA LEU A 40 -1.01 25.87 -27.80
C LEU A 40 -1.44 25.75 -26.31
N GLN A 41 -1.84 26.88 -25.71
CA GLN A 41 -2.35 26.90 -24.33
C GLN A 41 -3.66 26.10 -24.18
N ALA A 42 -4.54 26.13 -25.18
CA ALA A 42 -5.75 25.31 -25.16
C ALA A 42 -5.44 23.82 -25.25
N ILE A 43 -4.49 23.42 -26.07
CA ILE A 43 -4.03 22.02 -26.20
C ILE A 43 -3.35 21.57 -24.91
N GLU A 44 -2.44 22.37 -24.36
CA GLU A 44 -1.75 22.05 -23.08
C GLU A 44 -2.74 21.80 -21.96
N ARG A 45 -3.71 22.70 -21.76
CA ARG A 45 -4.75 22.55 -20.75
C ARG A 45 -5.62 21.32 -20.98
N LEU A 46 -5.92 20.96 -22.22
CA LEU A 46 -6.67 19.77 -22.55
C LEU A 46 -5.90 18.50 -22.20
N LEU A 47 -4.58 18.48 -22.47
CA LEU A 47 -3.69 17.36 -22.13
C LEU A 47 -3.49 17.23 -20.62
N ASP A 48 -3.36 18.33 -19.88
CA ASP A 48 -3.25 18.33 -18.43
C ASP A 48 -4.49 17.69 -17.77
N LEU A 49 -5.68 18.00 -18.26
CA LEU A 49 -6.92 17.35 -17.77
C LEU A 49 -6.91 15.84 -18.01
N GLU A 50 -6.42 15.37 -19.16
CA GLU A 50 -6.31 13.95 -19.46
C GLU A 50 -5.27 13.26 -18.55
N LEU A 51 -4.12 13.89 -18.36
CA LEU A 51 -3.06 13.37 -17.49
C LEU A 51 -3.53 13.24 -16.03
N GLU A 52 -4.21 14.27 -15.51
CA GLU A 52 -4.77 14.23 -14.16
C GLU A 52 -5.89 13.19 -14.05
N HIS A 53 -6.77 13.08 -15.03
CA HIS A 53 -7.79 12.04 -15.06
C HIS A 53 -7.17 10.62 -15.02
N ARG A 54 -6.13 10.38 -15.82
CA ARG A 54 -5.41 9.10 -15.82
C ARG A 54 -4.71 8.83 -14.51
N ARG A 55 -4.12 9.86 -13.91
CA ARG A 55 -3.50 9.76 -12.59
C ARG A 55 -4.53 9.35 -11.53
N GLN A 56 -5.68 10.03 -11.47
CA GLN A 56 -6.74 9.72 -10.52
C GLN A 56 -7.30 8.30 -10.72
N ASN A 57 -7.51 7.88 -11.96
CA ASN A 57 -7.95 6.54 -12.28
C ASN A 57 -6.92 5.48 -11.84
N ARG A 58 -5.63 5.76 -12.02
CA ARG A 58 -4.55 4.88 -11.55
C ARG A 58 -4.58 4.75 -10.03
N ILE A 59 -4.66 5.86 -9.30
CA ILE A 59 -4.74 5.88 -7.83
C ILE A 59 -5.96 5.07 -7.37
N HIS A 60 -7.13 5.33 -7.95
CA HIS A 60 -8.36 4.60 -7.62
C HIS A 60 -8.21 3.09 -7.83
N LEU A 61 -7.65 2.69 -8.98
CA LEU A 61 -7.40 1.28 -9.28
C LEU A 61 -6.42 0.64 -8.30
N LYS A 62 -5.31 1.32 -7.99
CA LYS A 62 -4.31 0.84 -7.03
C LYS A 62 -4.89 0.71 -5.63
N PHE A 63 -5.70 1.67 -5.19
CA PHE A 63 -6.40 1.59 -3.92
C PHE A 63 -7.38 0.40 -3.88
N LYS A 64 -8.18 0.20 -4.91
CA LYS A 64 -9.09 -0.96 -5.00
C LYS A 64 -8.34 -2.30 -4.96
N GLN A 65 -7.20 -2.39 -5.65
CA GLN A 65 -6.37 -3.60 -5.67
C GLN A 65 -5.64 -3.87 -4.34
N SER A 66 -5.43 -2.83 -3.51
CA SER A 66 -4.70 -2.94 -2.25
C SER A 66 -5.44 -3.72 -1.17
N LYS A 67 -6.74 -3.96 -1.32
CA LYS A 67 -7.64 -4.55 -0.30
C LYS A 67 -7.72 -3.75 1.00
N LEU A 68 -7.35 -2.47 0.98
CA LEU A 68 -7.63 -1.57 2.09
C LEU A 68 -9.10 -1.15 2.04
N PHE A 69 -9.78 -1.22 3.19
CA PHE A 69 -11.16 -0.74 3.36
C PHE A 69 -11.22 0.70 3.85
N GLU A 70 -10.11 1.19 4.41
CA GLU A 70 -9.96 2.50 5.01
C GLU A 70 -8.88 3.29 4.28
N LYS A 71 -8.90 4.62 4.44
CA LYS A 71 -7.89 5.54 3.91
C LYS A 71 -7.10 6.18 5.06
N PRO A 72 -6.30 5.39 5.80
CA PRO A 72 -5.59 5.89 6.95
C PRO A 72 -4.44 6.80 6.51
N THR A 73 -4.34 7.98 7.13
CA THR A 73 -3.26 8.92 6.93
C THR A 73 -2.41 9.04 8.18
N ILE A 74 -1.14 9.39 8.02
CA ILE A 74 -0.20 9.50 9.14
C ILE A 74 -0.58 10.60 10.14
N ASP A 75 -1.33 11.62 9.71
CA ASP A 75 -1.82 12.70 10.56
C ASP A 75 -2.77 12.22 11.65
N GLN A 76 -3.42 11.07 11.44
CA GLN A 76 -4.31 10.44 12.42
C GLN A 76 -3.53 9.68 13.50
N PHE A 77 -2.20 9.54 13.36
CA PHE A 77 -1.37 8.80 14.32
C PHE A 77 -0.90 9.72 15.45
N ASP A 78 -1.35 9.44 16.67
CA ASP A 78 -0.95 10.19 17.88
C ASP A 78 0.49 9.82 18.30
N PHE A 79 1.46 10.61 17.85
CA PHE A 79 2.86 10.45 18.21
C PHE A 79 3.16 10.79 19.68
N HIS A 80 2.30 11.56 20.34
CA HIS A 80 2.51 12.01 21.73
C HIS A 80 1.95 11.05 22.77
N PHE A 81 1.23 10.02 22.33
CA PHE A 81 0.61 9.04 23.23
C PHE A 81 1.63 8.31 24.13
N HIS A 82 2.82 8.03 23.63
CA HIS A 82 3.89 7.35 24.36
C HIS A 82 5.26 7.78 23.85
N ILE A 83 6.26 7.84 24.75
CA ILE A 83 7.63 8.28 24.42
C ILE A 83 8.28 7.48 23.30
N SER A 84 7.99 6.16 23.19
CA SER A 84 8.49 5.32 22.11
C SER A 84 8.02 5.82 20.74
N ARG A 85 6.76 6.27 20.60
CA ARG A 85 6.23 6.83 19.36
C ARG A 85 6.92 8.14 18.99
N THR A 86 7.14 9.01 19.99
CA THR A 86 7.85 10.28 19.80
C THR A 86 9.28 10.04 19.33
N LYS A 87 10.01 9.10 19.94
CA LYS A 87 11.38 8.72 19.53
C LYS A 87 11.46 8.20 18.10
N GLN A 88 10.45 7.48 17.63
CA GLN A 88 10.40 6.92 16.28
C GLN A 88 9.76 7.85 15.24
N LYS A 89 9.26 9.04 15.65
CA LYS A 89 8.49 9.95 14.78
C LYS A 89 9.18 10.25 13.46
N ALA A 90 10.43 10.68 13.51
CA ALA A 90 11.18 11.07 12.30
C ALA A 90 11.33 9.87 11.33
N ARG A 91 11.65 8.69 11.85
CA ARG A 91 11.80 7.46 11.05
C ARG A 91 10.47 7.06 10.42
N ILE A 92 9.38 7.08 11.21
CA ILE A 92 8.03 6.73 10.72
C ILE A 92 7.57 7.72 9.65
N LEU A 93 7.81 9.03 9.83
CA LEU A 93 7.47 10.03 8.81
C LEU A 93 8.25 9.81 7.52
N HIS A 94 9.55 9.50 7.60
CA HIS A 94 10.37 9.19 6.43
C HIS A 94 9.88 7.98 5.64
N LEU A 95 9.23 7.00 6.30
CA LEU A 95 8.60 5.88 5.57
C LEU A 95 7.44 6.31 4.67
N MET A 96 6.81 7.46 4.95
CA MET A 96 5.72 7.99 4.13
C MET A 96 6.23 8.61 2.82
N ASP A 97 7.54 8.93 2.72
CA ASP A 97 8.19 9.38 1.48
C ASP A 97 8.36 8.21 0.49
N LEU A 98 8.21 6.98 0.95
CA LEU A 98 8.27 5.73 0.16
C LEU A 98 9.64 5.42 -0.47
N ASP A 99 10.70 6.08 -0.04
CA ASP A 99 12.06 5.89 -0.58
C ASP A 99 12.61 4.47 -0.38
N PHE A 100 12.05 3.72 0.56
CA PHE A 100 12.39 2.32 0.78
C PHE A 100 11.97 1.41 -0.40
N ILE A 101 10.97 1.81 -1.22
CA ILE A 101 10.45 1.00 -2.34
C ILE A 101 11.47 0.85 -3.47
N PRO A 102 12.04 1.94 -4.03
CA PRO A 102 13.10 1.79 -5.05
C PRO A 102 14.35 1.11 -4.50
N GLN A 103 14.63 1.22 -3.19
CA GLN A 103 15.73 0.54 -2.52
C GLN A 103 15.47 -0.94 -2.25
N LYS A 104 14.25 -1.45 -2.52
CA LYS A 104 13.82 -2.84 -2.24
C LYS A 104 13.98 -3.22 -0.76
N LYS A 105 13.82 -2.25 0.12
CA LYS A 105 14.02 -2.40 1.55
C LYS A 105 12.72 -2.86 2.20
N ASP A 106 12.82 -3.80 3.14
CA ASP A 106 11.69 -4.28 3.93
C ASP A 106 11.48 -3.40 5.18
N ILE A 107 10.26 -3.33 5.68
CA ILE A 107 9.91 -2.59 6.89
C ILE A 107 9.29 -3.55 7.90
N ILE A 108 9.79 -3.55 9.13
CA ILE A 108 9.33 -4.49 10.14
C ILE A 108 8.95 -3.73 11.40
N PHE A 109 7.66 -3.76 11.74
CA PHE A 109 7.15 -3.21 12.99
C PHE A 109 7.04 -4.32 14.03
N ILE A 110 7.79 -4.21 15.12
CA ILE A 110 7.77 -5.14 16.25
C ILE A 110 7.21 -4.44 17.48
N GLY A 111 6.35 -5.09 18.25
CA GLY A 111 5.89 -4.55 19.54
C GLY A 111 4.55 -5.11 20.01
N TYR A 112 4.15 -4.74 21.21
CA TYR A 112 2.93 -5.24 21.84
C TYR A 112 1.65 -4.87 21.08
N THR A 113 0.57 -5.60 21.35
CA THR A 113 -0.76 -5.34 20.78
C THR A 113 -1.24 -3.92 21.14
N GLY A 114 -1.85 -3.23 20.16
CA GLY A 114 -2.41 -1.89 20.37
C GLY A 114 -1.40 -0.73 20.32
N THR A 115 -0.11 -0.98 20.04
CA THR A 115 0.90 0.09 19.90
C THR A 115 0.81 0.90 18.60
N GLY A 116 0.00 0.44 17.62
CA GLY A 116 -0.25 1.17 16.36
C GLY A 116 0.44 0.61 15.12
N LYS A 117 1.10 -0.55 15.21
CA LYS A 117 1.82 -1.20 14.09
C LYS A 117 0.97 -1.38 12.84
N SER A 118 -0.19 -2.03 12.97
CA SER A 118 -1.13 -2.29 11.87
C SER A 118 -1.63 -0.99 11.24
N PHE A 119 -1.86 0.06 12.05
CA PHE A 119 -2.27 1.36 11.55
C PHE A 119 -1.17 1.98 10.68
N LEU A 120 0.08 1.97 11.14
CA LEU A 120 1.24 2.48 10.38
C LEU A 120 1.46 1.69 9.09
N ALA A 121 1.35 0.37 9.13
CA ALA A 121 1.46 -0.48 7.95
C ALA A 121 0.37 -0.18 6.91
N LYS A 122 -0.87 0.07 7.36
CA LYS A 122 -1.96 0.53 6.50
C LYS A 122 -1.70 1.93 5.94
N CYS A 123 -1.12 2.87 6.71
CA CYS A 123 -0.74 4.19 6.22
C CYS A 123 0.28 4.09 5.08
N ILE A 124 1.30 3.23 5.22
CA ILE A 124 2.28 2.98 4.16
C ILE A 124 1.61 2.43 2.91
N ALA A 125 0.75 1.40 3.05
CA ALA A 125 0.03 0.83 1.91
C ALA A 125 -0.85 1.88 1.22
N TYR A 126 -1.55 2.72 1.98
CA TYR A 126 -2.37 3.80 1.44
C TYR A 126 -1.50 4.84 0.73
N ALA A 127 -0.42 5.33 1.34
CA ALA A 127 0.52 6.27 0.73
C ALA A 127 1.07 5.73 -0.60
N ALA A 128 1.45 4.45 -0.67
CA ALA A 128 1.89 3.81 -1.89
C ALA A 128 0.82 3.86 -2.99
N THR A 129 -0.45 3.60 -2.67
CA THR A 129 -1.54 3.71 -3.66
C THR A 129 -1.74 5.13 -4.15
N GLN A 130 -1.59 6.16 -3.29
CA GLN A 130 -1.70 7.57 -3.66
C GLN A 130 -0.55 8.02 -4.59
N ALA A 131 0.61 7.40 -4.43
CA ALA A 131 1.75 7.56 -5.35
C ALA A 131 1.59 6.75 -6.67
N GLY A 132 0.45 6.03 -6.86
CA GLY A 132 0.23 5.18 -8.03
C GLY A 132 1.00 3.87 -8.02
N VAL A 133 1.61 3.52 -6.88
CA VAL A 133 2.37 2.29 -6.66
C VAL A 133 1.43 1.14 -6.28
N GLY A 134 1.72 -0.07 -6.77
CA GLY A 134 0.96 -1.28 -6.42
C GLY A 134 1.26 -1.72 -4.99
N ALA A 135 0.24 -1.68 -4.12
CA ALA A 135 0.30 -2.21 -2.77
C ALA A 135 -0.77 -3.29 -2.57
N LEU A 136 -0.51 -4.26 -1.67
CA LEU A 136 -1.48 -5.26 -1.23
C LEU A 136 -1.37 -5.39 0.29
N PHE A 137 -2.51 -5.28 0.97
CA PHE A 137 -2.63 -5.50 2.41
C PHE A 137 -3.31 -6.85 2.68
N THR A 138 -2.74 -7.64 3.57
CA THR A 138 -3.30 -8.91 4.04
C THR A 138 -2.83 -9.19 5.46
N THR A 139 -3.55 -10.02 6.21
CA THR A 139 -2.99 -10.63 7.42
C THR A 139 -2.13 -11.85 7.06
N GLY A 140 -1.20 -12.22 7.93
CA GLY A 140 -0.39 -13.43 7.72
C GLY A 140 -1.27 -14.67 7.59
N MET A 141 -2.30 -14.78 8.44
CA MET A 141 -3.22 -15.93 8.42
C MET A 141 -4.07 -15.98 7.15
N ASP A 142 -4.65 -14.84 6.71
CA ASP A 142 -5.44 -14.80 5.48
C ASP A 142 -4.60 -15.17 4.26
N MET A 143 -3.35 -14.69 4.20
CA MET A 143 -2.43 -15.05 3.13
C MET A 143 -2.20 -16.57 3.07
N ILE A 144 -1.91 -17.18 4.21
CA ILE A 144 -1.65 -18.63 4.28
C ILE A 144 -2.91 -19.43 3.96
N ASN A 145 -4.06 -19.09 4.54
CA ASN A 145 -5.33 -19.77 4.26
C ASN A 145 -5.66 -19.71 2.76
N HIS A 146 -5.45 -18.57 2.09
CA HIS A 146 -5.65 -18.44 0.65
C HIS A 146 -4.67 -19.29 -0.18
N LEU A 147 -3.43 -19.42 0.27
CA LEU A 147 -2.41 -20.21 -0.44
C LEU A 147 -2.65 -21.71 -0.26
N VAL A 148 -2.97 -22.18 0.95
CA VAL A 148 -3.32 -23.57 1.25
C VAL A 148 -4.57 -23.99 0.45
N ALA A 149 -5.63 -23.19 0.46
CA ALA A 149 -6.82 -23.46 -0.34
C ALA A 149 -6.50 -23.53 -1.84
N ALA A 150 -5.59 -22.69 -2.33
CA ALA A 150 -5.18 -22.68 -3.72
C ALA A 150 -4.31 -23.87 -4.14
N GLU A 151 -3.65 -24.53 -3.19
CA GLU A 151 -2.94 -25.79 -3.43
C GLU A 151 -3.93 -26.90 -3.71
N ALA A 152 -5.00 -26.99 -2.93
CA ALA A 152 -6.06 -28.00 -3.10
C ALA A 152 -6.79 -27.90 -4.46
N ASP A 153 -7.03 -26.67 -4.96
CA ASP A 153 -7.71 -26.44 -6.26
C ASP A 153 -6.75 -26.17 -7.43
N ARG A 154 -5.47 -26.50 -7.28
CA ARG A 154 -4.42 -26.39 -8.32
C ARG A 154 -4.23 -24.97 -8.87
N SER A 155 -4.58 -23.94 -8.11
CA SER A 155 -4.42 -22.52 -8.48
C SER A 155 -3.26 -21.83 -7.78
N LEU A 156 -2.41 -22.59 -7.07
CA LEU A 156 -1.33 -22.07 -6.22
C LEU A 156 -0.42 -21.06 -6.92
N LEU A 157 0.05 -21.36 -8.13
CA LEU A 157 0.94 -20.46 -8.86
C LEU A 157 0.32 -19.08 -9.10
N LYS A 158 -0.98 -19.05 -9.45
CA LYS A 158 -1.72 -17.80 -9.63
C LYS A 158 -1.86 -17.03 -8.31
N LYS A 159 -2.09 -17.73 -7.20
CA LYS A 159 -2.21 -17.10 -5.88
C LYS A 159 -0.86 -16.64 -5.33
N LEU A 160 0.21 -17.39 -5.51
CA LEU A 160 1.56 -16.93 -5.19
C LEU A 160 1.88 -15.63 -5.94
N HIS A 161 1.58 -15.57 -7.25
CA HIS A 161 1.80 -14.36 -8.04
C HIS A 161 1.03 -13.15 -7.49
N LEU A 162 -0.19 -13.33 -6.95
CA LEU A 162 -0.94 -12.25 -6.31
C LEU A 162 -0.16 -11.57 -5.16
N TYR A 163 0.57 -12.34 -4.36
CA TYR A 163 1.38 -11.83 -3.24
C TYR A 163 2.79 -11.41 -3.64
N GLN A 164 3.31 -11.95 -4.74
CA GLN A 164 4.65 -11.64 -5.26
C GLN A 164 4.66 -10.39 -6.16
N ALA A 165 3.56 -10.11 -6.87
CA ALA A 165 3.51 -9.06 -7.89
C ALA A 165 3.51 -7.60 -7.36
N PRO A 166 2.82 -7.23 -6.26
CA PRO A 166 2.78 -5.86 -5.78
C PRO A 166 4.17 -5.32 -5.41
N GLU A 167 4.42 -4.02 -5.66
CA GLU A 167 5.67 -3.39 -5.23
C GLU A 167 5.80 -3.38 -3.71
N VAL A 168 4.67 -3.17 -3.00
CA VAL A 168 4.60 -3.23 -1.54
C VAL A 168 3.60 -4.31 -1.13
N LEU A 169 4.06 -5.32 -0.40
CA LEU A 169 3.20 -6.29 0.27
C LEU A 169 3.19 -6.01 1.77
N VAL A 170 2.02 -5.75 2.32
CA VAL A 170 1.85 -5.63 3.78
C VAL A 170 1.29 -6.93 4.32
N ILE A 171 2.03 -7.57 5.23
CA ILE A 171 1.63 -8.77 5.96
C ILE A 171 1.45 -8.39 7.42
N ASP A 172 0.22 -8.18 7.81
CA ASP A 172 -0.14 -7.78 9.18
C ASP A 172 -0.30 -9.00 10.09
N GLU A 173 -0.03 -8.82 11.38
CA GLU A 173 -0.25 -9.81 12.43
C GLU A 173 0.51 -11.14 12.25
N VAL A 174 1.76 -11.09 11.78
CA VAL A 174 2.62 -12.27 11.73
C VAL A 174 2.98 -12.69 13.17
N GLY A 175 2.68 -13.94 13.51
CA GLY A 175 3.04 -14.49 14.83
C GLY A 175 1.88 -14.61 15.82
N TYR A 176 0.65 -14.33 15.43
CA TYR A 176 -0.51 -14.54 16.29
C TYR A 176 -0.86 -16.03 16.48
N LEU A 177 -0.65 -16.83 15.44
CA LEU A 177 -0.91 -18.28 15.45
C LEU A 177 0.21 -19.00 14.70
N PRO A 178 0.53 -20.26 15.10
CA PRO A 178 1.43 -21.11 14.35
C PRO A 178 0.91 -21.35 12.91
N LEU A 179 1.81 -21.36 11.94
CA LEU A 179 1.46 -21.55 10.54
C LEU A 179 1.45 -23.01 10.08
N GLY A 180 1.98 -23.93 10.91
CA GLY A 180 2.18 -25.32 10.53
C GLY A 180 3.24 -25.49 9.43
N ASN A 181 3.47 -26.73 8.99
CA ASN A 181 4.52 -27.06 8.02
C ASN A 181 4.22 -26.45 6.64
N GLU A 182 3.04 -26.72 6.11
CA GLU A 182 2.59 -26.25 4.81
C GLU A 182 2.58 -24.71 4.75
N GLY A 183 1.97 -24.05 5.74
CA GLY A 183 1.91 -22.60 5.83
C GLY A 183 3.29 -21.95 5.95
N SER A 184 4.20 -22.57 6.70
CA SER A 184 5.59 -22.13 6.85
C SER A 184 6.34 -22.15 5.51
N ASN A 185 6.17 -23.21 4.73
CA ASN A 185 6.77 -23.35 3.41
C ASN A 185 6.19 -22.33 2.40
N LEU A 186 4.88 -22.12 2.42
CA LEU A 186 4.21 -21.15 1.55
C LEU A 186 4.62 -19.71 1.90
N PHE A 187 4.72 -19.38 3.19
CA PHE A 187 5.22 -18.08 3.64
C PHE A 187 6.66 -17.86 3.17
N PHE A 188 7.53 -18.86 3.33
CA PHE A 188 8.90 -18.81 2.84
C PHE A 188 8.97 -18.58 1.33
N GLN A 189 8.13 -19.25 0.52
CA GLN A 189 8.08 -19.04 -0.93
C GLN A 189 7.73 -17.58 -1.29
N VAL A 190 6.77 -16.97 -0.60
CA VAL A 190 6.40 -15.56 -0.82
C VAL A 190 7.56 -14.64 -0.50
N ILE A 191 8.17 -14.77 0.70
CA ILE A 191 9.27 -13.91 1.14
C ILE A 191 10.50 -14.09 0.23
N SER A 192 10.88 -15.32 -0.09
CA SER A 192 12.03 -15.61 -0.96
C SER A 192 11.87 -15.04 -2.37
N ALA A 193 10.67 -15.08 -2.93
CA ALA A 193 10.41 -14.53 -4.26
C ALA A 193 10.48 -13.00 -4.28
N ARG A 194 10.22 -12.34 -3.13
CA ARG A 194 10.22 -10.88 -2.99
C ARG A 194 11.58 -10.32 -2.54
N HIS A 195 12.38 -11.13 -1.86
CA HIS A 195 13.67 -10.72 -1.29
C HIS A 195 14.54 -9.98 -2.33
N GLU A 196 15.03 -8.80 -1.99
CA GLU A 196 15.83 -7.87 -2.82
C GLU A 196 15.18 -7.44 -4.16
N LYS A 197 13.95 -7.81 -4.41
CA LYS A 197 13.23 -7.46 -5.64
C LYS A 197 12.09 -6.48 -5.38
N LYS A 198 11.42 -6.60 -4.25
CA LYS A 198 10.25 -5.80 -3.85
C LYS A 198 10.21 -5.64 -2.35
N SER A 199 9.52 -4.60 -1.89
CA SER A 199 9.44 -4.29 -0.47
C SER A 199 8.30 -5.03 0.23
N THR A 200 8.59 -5.59 1.41
CA THR A 200 7.60 -6.22 2.27
C THR A 200 7.51 -5.44 3.58
N VAL A 201 6.29 -5.15 4.02
CA VAL A 201 6.02 -4.52 5.32
C VAL A 201 5.40 -5.57 6.23
N ILE A 202 6.02 -5.85 7.37
CA ILE A 202 5.55 -6.85 8.32
C ILE A 202 5.21 -6.18 9.64
N THR A 203 4.11 -6.60 10.26
CA THR A 203 3.84 -6.30 11.67
C THR A 203 3.83 -7.58 12.47
N THR A 204 4.47 -7.56 13.61
CA THR A 204 4.53 -8.70 14.52
C THR A 204 4.55 -8.25 15.99
N ASN A 205 4.03 -9.09 16.86
CA ASN A 205 4.15 -8.91 18.32
C ASN A 205 5.32 -9.70 18.90
N LEU A 206 5.99 -10.55 18.10
CA LEU A 206 7.08 -11.41 18.52
C LEU A 206 8.43 -10.90 18.00
N PRO A 207 9.46 -10.88 18.83
CA PRO A 207 10.83 -10.69 18.36
C PRO A 207 11.26 -11.88 17.47
N PHE A 208 12.22 -11.66 16.56
CA PHE A 208 12.70 -12.71 15.65
C PHE A 208 13.20 -13.97 16.37
N ALA A 209 13.76 -13.84 17.59
CA ALA A 209 14.19 -14.96 18.40
C ALA A 209 13.05 -15.95 18.73
N ASP A 210 11.82 -15.48 18.77
CA ASP A 210 10.62 -16.27 19.04
C ASP A 210 9.92 -16.82 17.79
N TRP A 211 10.43 -16.53 16.60
CA TRP A 211 9.80 -16.96 15.34
C TRP A 211 9.80 -18.47 15.15
N GLY A 212 10.69 -19.19 15.81
CA GLY A 212 10.61 -20.66 15.88
C GLY A 212 9.31 -21.21 16.51
N LYS A 213 8.53 -20.35 17.20
CA LYS A 213 7.20 -20.70 17.73
C LYS A 213 6.07 -20.57 16.70
N ILE A 214 6.31 -19.80 15.62
CA ILE A 214 5.33 -19.51 14.56
C ILE A 214 5.48 -20.51 13.42
N PHE A 215 6.75 -20.73 13.01
CA PHE A 215 7.10 -21.61 11.91
C PHE A 215 7.42 -23.00 12.42
N ASP A 216 7.04 -24.02 11.65
CA ASP A 216 7.15 -25.43 12.02
C ASP A 216 8.61 -25.89 12.28
N SER A 217 9.57 -25.19 11.68
CA SER A 217 11.00 -25.52 11.80
C SER A 217 11.82 -24.26 12.12
N THR A 218 12.75 -24.39 13.06
CA THR A 218 13.72 -23.34 13.38
C THR A 218 14.58 -22.97 12.16
N THR A 219 14.87 -23.93 11.28
CA THR A 219 15.60 -23.70 10.04
C THR A 219 14.82 -22.80 9.10
N VAL A 220 13.52 -23.05 8.91
CA VAL A 220 12.64 -22.20 8.08
C VAL A 220 12.47 -20.82 8.72
N ALA A 221 12.26 -20.76 10.04
CA ALA A 221 12.17 -19.49 10.77
C ALA A 221 13.42 -18.63 10.59
N THR A 222 14.61 -19.24 10.76
CA THR A 222 15.91 -18.56 10.56
C THR A 222 16.07 -18.07 9.13
N ALA A 223 15.74 -18.91 8.14
CA ALA A 223 15.86 -18.55 6.74
C ALA A 223 14.91 -17.40 6.32
N ILE A 224 13.73 -17.32 6.92
CA ILE A 224 12.79 -16.21 6.71
C ILE A 224 13.31 -14.94 7.40
N ALA A 225 13.72 -15.05 8.67
CA ALA A 225 14.25 -13.92 9.44
C ALA A 225 15.50 -13.32 8.78
N ASP A 226 16.43 -14.15 8.32
CA ASP A 226 17.64 -13.72 7.62
C ASP A 226 17.31 -12.88 6.38
N ARG A 227 16.39 -13.35 5.52
CA ARG A 227 15.97 -12.60 4.32
C ARG A 227 15.30 -11.26 4.65
N LEU A 228 14.46 -11.26 5.67
CA LEU A 228 13.73 -10.05 6.06
C LEU A 228 14.63 -9.02 6.75
N VAL A 229 15.62 -9.45 7.54
CA VAL A 229 16.50 -8.55 8.29
C VAL A 229 17.61 -7.99 7.43
N ASN A 230 18.09 -8.75 6.45
CA ASN A 230 19.26 -8.41 5.63
C ASN A 230 19.17 -7.00 5.01
N ASN A 231 18.02 -6.62 4.47
CA ASN A 231 17.78 -5.30 3.90
C ASN A 231 16.46 -4.71 4.45
N SER A 232 16.44 -4.42 5.75
CA SER A 232 15.22 -3.92 6.39
C SER A 232 15.45 -2.72 7.30
N GLU A 233 14.36 -2.00 7.55
CA GLU A 233 14.24 -1.07 8.64
C GLU A 233 13.32 -1.67 9.72
N VAL A 234 13.88 -1.91 10.90
CA VAL A 234 13.14 -2.45 12.04
C VAL A 234 12.75 -1.30 12.96
N ILE A 235 11.44 -1.19 13.25
CA ILE A 235 10.86 -0.18 14.13
C ILE A 235 10.22 -0.89 15.32
N ILE A 236 10.77 -0.65 16.51
CA ILE A 236 10.25 -1.22 17.76
C ILE A 236 9.23 -0.26 18.36
N MET A 237 8.00 -0.73 18.55
CA MET A 237 6.87 0.01 19.07
C MET A 237 6.54 -0.46 20.49
N GLU A 238 7.05 0.27 21.48
CA GLU A 238 6.81 -0.01 22.88
C GLU A 238 5.67 0.84 23.44
N GLY A 239 5.19 0.46 24.64
CA GLY A 239 4.21 1.21 25.39
C GLY A 239 2.85 0.53 25.52
N PRO A 240 1.91 1.18 26.24
CA PRO A 240 0.58 0.66 26.47
C PRO A 240 -0.25 0.63 25.18
N SER A 241 -1.33 -0.16 25.22
CA SER A 241 -2.28 -0.21 24.12
C SER A 241 -3.03 1.13 23.96
N TYR A 242 -3.01 1.68 22.74
CA TYR A 242 -3.81 2.86 22.39
C TYR A 242 -5.32 2.57 22.45
N ARG A 243 -5.73 1.31 22.28
CA ARG A 243 -7.14 0.89 22.34
C ARG A 243 -7.74 1.02 23.73
N THR A 244 -6.92 1.04 24.78
CA THR A 244 -7.34 1.21 26.17
C THR A 244 -7.33 2.66 26.65
N LYS A 245 -6.97 3.62 25.77
CA LYS A 245 -7.04 5.05 26.08
C LYS A 245 -8.49 5.42 26.44
N PRO A 246 -8.73 6.04 27.62
CA PRO A 246 -10.06 6.54 27.94
C PRO A 246 -10.53 7.47 26.81
N LYS A 247 -11.70 7.19 26.24
CA LYS A 247 -12.32 8.13 25.29
C LYS A 247 -12.58 9.41 26.08
N ALA A 248 -12.01 10.52 25.64
CA ALA A 248 -12.39 11.83 26.18
C ALA A 248 -13.92 11.93 26.09
N LYS A 249 -14.57 12.19 27.23
CA LYS A 249 -16.03 12.48 27.26
C LYS A 249 -16.23 13.60 26.24
N ARG A 250 -17.08 13.40 25.23
CA ARG A 250 -17.62 14.50 24.46
C ARG A 250 -18.23 15.43 25.47
N GLN A 251 -17.74 16.64 25.61
CA GLN A 251 -18.46 17.73 26.24
C GLN A 251 -19.57 18.04 25.24
N ASP A 252 -20.77 17.56 25.57
CA ASP A 252 -21.98 18.05 24.94
C ASP A 252 -22.20 19.46 25.55
N ASP A 253 -21.89 20.48 24.73
CA ASP A 253 -22.37 21.83 24.86
C ASP A 253 -23.47 22.06 23.81
#